data_51f395e89a3166f5ba4a3f7de2d70589
#
_entry.id   51f395e89a3166f5ba4a3f7de2d70589
#
_cell.length_a   1.000
_cell.length_b   1.000
_cell.length_c   1.000
_cell.angle_alpha   90.00
_cell.angle_beta   90.00
_cell.angle_gamma   90.00
#
_symmetry.space_group_name_H-M   'P 1'
#
loop_
_entity.id
_entity.type
_entity.pdbx_description
1 polymer ?
#
loop_
_entity_poly.entity_id
_entity_poly.type
_entity_poly.pdbx_seq_one_letter_code
_entity_poly.pdbx_strand_id
1 'polypeptide(L)' 'NKVADAQYDVDKAKAEADKEVADARCKTQAGAAHDSCVATAKAAYDSAVAAAKAKNDAAHASHP' A
#
# COMPACT_ATOMS: atom_id res chain seq x y z
N ASN A 1 -6.42 1.93 -19.64
CA ASN A 1 -5.47 0.92 -20.14
C ASN A 1 -5.53 -0.32 -19.24
N LYS A 2 -5.85 -1.48 -19.84
CA LYS A 2 -6.02 -2.74 -19.10
C LYS A 2 -4.75 -3.18 -18.36
N VAL A 3 -3.60 -2.96 -18.95
CA VAL A 3 -2.32 -3.33 -18.33
C VAL A 3 -2.06 -2.46 -17.10
N ALA A 4 -2.28 -1.15 -17.22
CA ALA A 4 -2.10 -0.23 -16.10
C ALA A 4 -3.09 -0.53 -14.97
N ASP A 5 -4.34 -0.83 -15.31
CA ASP A 5 -5.37 -1.16 -14.33
C ASP A 5 -5.04 -2.47 -13.60
N ALA A 6 -4.59 -3.49 -14.35
CA ALA A 6 -4.17 -4.75 -13.77
C ALA A 6 -2.96 -4.57 -12.85
N GLN A 7 -2.01 -3.74 -13.26
CA GLN A 7 -0.83 -3.43 -12.45
C GLN A 7 -1.22 -2.71 -11.16
N TYR A 8 -2.15 -1.77 -11.24
CA TYR A 8 -2.67 -1.09 -10.05
C TYR A 8 -3.28 -2.09 -9.07
N ASP A 9 -4.09 -3.01 -9.56
CA ASP A 9 -4.72 -4.04 -8.72
C ASP A 9 -3.69 -4.92 -8.03
N VAL A 10 -2.64 -5.32 -8.75
CA VAL A 10 -1.55 -6.13 -8.19
C VAL A 10 -0.80 -5.33 -7.12
N ASP A 11 -0.45 -4.09 -7.41
CA ASP A 11 0.30 -3.24 -6.48
C ASP A 11 -0.52 -3.00 -5.21
N LYS A 12 -1.81 -2.76 -5.35
CA LYS A 12 -2.72 -2.57 -4.21
C LYS A 12 -2.84 -3.85 -3.38
N ALA A 13 -3.01 -4.99 -4.02
CA ALA A 13 -3.09 -6.28 -3.33
C ALA A 13 -1.81 -6.57 -2.56
N LYS A 14 -0.66 -6.26 -3.14
CA LYS A 14 0.63 -6.41 -2.47
C LYS A 14 0.73 -5.49 -1.25
N ALA A 15 0.29 -4.25 -1.39
CA ALA A 15 0.29 -3.30 -0.28
C ALA A 15 -0.61 -3.79 0.86
N GLU A 16 -1.77 -4.35 0.55
CA GLU A 16 -2.68 -4.93 1.54
C GLU A 16 -2.05 -6.12 2.26
N ALA A 17 -1.40 -7.01 1.52
CA ALA A 17 -0.71 -8.17 2.09
C ALA A 17 0.44 -7.72 3.00
N ASP A 18 1.22 -6.75 2.57
CA ASP A 18 2.33 -6.21 3.36
C ASP A 18 1.80 -5.56 4.65
N LYS A 19 0.68 -4.85 4.58
CA LYS A 19 0.04 -4.25 5.75
C LYS A 19 -0.43 -5.32 6.73
N GLU A 20 -1.04 -6.39 6.24
CA GLU A 20 -1.49 -7.50 7.09
C GLU A 20 -0.33 -8.13 7.85
N VAL A 21 0.80 -8.34 7.18
CA VAL A 21 2.00 -8.89 7.82
C VAL A 21 2.53 -7.90 8.86
N ALA A 22 2.60 -6.62 8.53
CA ALA A 22 3.06 -5.60 9.46
C ALA A 22 2.14 -5.50 10.67
N ASP A 23 0.82 -5.51 10.47
CA ASP A 23 -0.14 -5.47 11.56
C ASP A 23 0.00 -6.69 12.48
N ALA A 24 0.24 -7.87 11.89
CA ALA A 24 0.45 -9.09 12.66
C ALA A 24 1.71 -8.99 13.54
N ARG A 25 2.77 -8.40 13.01
CA ARG A 25 4.00 -8.14 13.78
C ARG A 25 3.76 -7.14 14.91
N CYS A 26 2.91 -6.14 14.65
CA CYS A 26 2.57 -5.14 15.65
C CYS A 26 1.86 -5.74 16.85
N LYS A 27 1.12 -6.83 16.67
CA LYS A 27 0.41 -7.53 17.75
C LYS A 27 1.35 -8.08 18.83
N THR A 28 2.63 -8.26 18.51
CA THR A 28 3.63 -8.72 19.47
C THR A 28 4.14 -7.60 20.38
N GLN A 29 3.74 -6.37 20.11
CA GLN A 29 4.19 -5.19 20.84
C GLN A 29 3.03 -4.62 21.67
N ALA A 30 3.37 -3.88 22.70
CA ALA A 30 2.38 -3.30 23.61
C ALA A 30 2.61 -1.79 23.78
N GLY A 31 1.57 -1.09 24.21
CA GLY A 31 1.63 0.34 24.56
C GLY A 31 2.01 1.21 23.36
N ALA A 32 2.87 2.18 23.61
CA ALA A 32 3.30 3.15 22.61
C ALA A 32 4.02 2.48 21.42
N ALA A 33 4.74 1.40 21.66
CA ALA A 33 5.43 0.65 20.59
C ALA A 33 4.41 0.04 19.63
N HIS A 34 3.31 -0.51 20.15
CA HIS A 34 2.23 -1.04 19.33
C HIS A 34 1.61 0.07 18.46
N ASP A 35 1.28 1.19 19.07
CA ASP A 35 0.64 2.32 18.38
C ASP A 35 1.54 2.87 17.28
N SER A 36 2.83 3.02 17.56
CA SER A 36 3.82 3.48 16.57
C SER A 36 3.96 2.48 15.42
N CYS A 37 3.96 1.19 15.73
CA CYS A 37 4.03 0.11 14.73
C CYS A 37 2.84 0.16 13.78
N VAL A 38 1.63 0.28 14.31
CA VAL A 38 0.40 0.35 13.52
C VAL A 38 0.39 1.62 12.65
N ALA A 39 0.80 2.75 13.20
CA ALA A 39 0.88 4.01 12.46
C ALA A 39 1.87 3.91 11.29
N THR A 40 3.02 3.27 11.51
CA THR A 40 4.02 3.06 10.47
C THR A 40 3.49 2.14 9.36
N ALA A 41 2.80 1.07 9.74
CA ALA A 41 2.20 0.13 8.79
C ALA A 41 1.15 0.83 7.92
N LYS A 42 0.32 1.65 8.52
CA LYS A 42 -0.70 2.43 7.80
C LYS A 42 -0.06 3.43 6.84
N ALA A 43 0.96 4.15 7.30
CA ALA A 43 1.66 5.13 6.46
C ALA A 43 2.32 4.45 5.26
N ALA A 44 2.93 3.29 5.46
CA ALA A 44 3.55 2.52 4.37
C ALA A 44 2.50 2.06 3.37
N TYR A 45 1.35 1.60 3.84
CA TYR A 45 0.24 1.19 2.98
C TYR A 45 -0.28 2.38 2.16
N ASP A 46 -0.56 3.49 2.82
CA ASP A 46 -1.09 4.69 2.15
C ASP A 46 -0.10 5.19 1.08
N SER A 47 1.20 5.17 1.38
CA SER A 47 2.24 5.57 0.45
C SER A 47 2.31 4.63 -0.76
N ALA A 48 2.22 3.32 -0.52
CA ALA A 48 2.26 2.32 -1.60
C ALA A 48 1.05 2.45 -2.52
N VAL A 49 -0.14 2.66 -1.96
CA VAL A 49 -1.36 2.85 -2.75
C VAL A 49 -1.30 4.16 -3.55
N ALA A 50 -0.80 5.23 -2.94
CA ALA A 50 -0.64 6.51 -3.63
C ALA A 50 0.34 6.39 -4.79
N ALA A 51 1.44 5.66 -4.62
CA ALA A 51 2.41 5.42 -5.68
C ALA A 51 1.80 4.60 -6.83
N ALA A 52 1.02 3.57 -6.48
CA ALA A 52 0.34 2.74 -7.48
C ALA A 52 -0.68 3.56 -8.27
N LYS A 53 -1.43 4.42 -7.57
CA LYS A 53 -2.40 5.31 -8.22
C LYS A 53 -1.71 6.30 -9.15
N ALA A 54 -0.58 6.87 -8.74
CA ALA A 54 0.19 7.79 -9.56
C ALA A 54 0.67 7.13 -10.85
N LYS A 55 1.12 5.88 -10.78
CA LYS A 55 1.52 5.12 -11.96
C LYS A 55 0.35 4.89 -12.89
N ASN A 56 -0.82 4.55 -12.34
CA ASN A 56 -2.03 4.31 -13.12
C ASN A 56 -2.48 5.59 -13.82
N ASP A 57 -2.50 6.69 -13.08
CA ASP A 57 -2.88 8.00 -13.63
C ASP A 57 -1.92 8.44 -14.73
N ALA A 58 -0.60 8.23 -14.54
CA ALA A 58 0.41 8.56 -15.54
C ALA A 58 0.23 7.72 -16.82
N ALA A 59 -0.09 6.43 -16.67
CA ALA A 59 -0.33 5.56 -17.82
C ALA A 59 -1.57 6.00 -18.60
N HIS A 60 -2.63 6.42 -17.92
CA HIS A 60 -3.82 6.97 -18.57
C HIS A 60 -3.54 8.32 -19.24
N ALA A 61 -2.77 9.18 -18.59
CA ALA A 61 -2.43 10.50 -19.11
C ALA A 61 -1.56 10.42 -20.37
N SER A 62 -0.69 9.42 -20.47
CA SER A 62 0.18 9.22 -21.63
C SER A 62 -0.49 8.53 -22.80
N HIS A 63 -1.70 8.06 -22.61
CA HIS A 63 -2.46 7.36 -23.66
C HIS A 63 -3.19 8.37 -24.54
N PRO A 64 -2.98 8.34 -25.87
CA PRO A 64 -3.66 9.27 -26.77
C PRO A 64 -5.17 9.06 -26.84
#